data_43229343ecc9b322ca6e02f17cd42699
#
_entry.id   43229343ecc9b322ca6e02f17cd42699
#
_cell.length_a   1.000
_cell.length_b   1.000
_cell.length_c   1.000
_cell.angle_alpha   90.00
_cell.angle_beta   90.00
_cell.angle_gamma   90.00
#
_symmetry.space_group_name_H-M   'P 1'
#
loop_
_entity.id
_entity.type
_entity.pdbx_description
1 polymer ?
#
loop_
_entity_poly.entity_id
_entity_poly.type
_entity_poly.pdbx_seq_one_letter_code
_entity_poly.pdbx_strand_id
1 'polypeptide(L)'
;ALIHQLWTPEAGRETYLLAVGPGEDMSELDAALAARKVHRVAIPADLPQDPGELRANLQQRRTALEARESSARAALARLDAEHEVPAALGEVALAAWVVTHVPELPVTEHFAWITGWCAARDDSGLRTALDQQGLHYLLRMTDAPAGTVAPSVLHNPRWARPFETMTGMMGVPAAGDADPSLLVAILAPLMFGFMFGDVAQGAIVALAGYFLGKRMPALRLLLPGGLVAIVFGFAFGSVFAREDVVPALWLHPLSQPLPVLAVALGFGVVTLVLGLALDALQYFWRGQLRHWLFCDAGLLVAYVGLVGAAIDLSALWLLPLGIAWSLSGAAVTTPAARIAAVGRSAGEFVERLLQLGVNTVSFVRHNEPAACTPRVRGTLGQ
;
A
#
# COMPACT_ATOMS: atom_id res chain seq x y z
N ALA A 1 46.51 24.66 -22.69
CA ALA A 1 46.00 24.36 -21.33
C ALA A 1 44.49 24.41 -21.35
N LEU A 2 43.87 23.30 -20.96
CA LEU A 2 42.42 23.18 -20.79
C LEU A 2 41.98 23.82 -19.48
N ILE A 3 41.04 24.75 -19.55
CA ILE A 3 40.34 25.28 -18.38
C ILE A 3 39.01 24.51 -18.26
N HIS A 4 38.75 23.90 -17.13
CA HIS A 4 37.52 23.14 -16.90
C HIS A 4 36.85 23.52 -15.59
N GLN A 5 35.52 23.43 -15.56
CA GLN A 5 34.70 23.61 -14.37
C GLN A 5 33.66 22.52 -14.30
N LEU A 6 33.59 21.87 -13.16
CA LEU A 6 32.52 20.92 -12.84
C LEU A 6 31.42 21.61 -12.04
N TRP A 7 30.20 21.42 -12.45
CA TRP A 7 29.01 21.96 -11.79
C TRP A 7 27.94 20.88 -11.63
N THR A 8 27.47 20.71 -10.42
CA THR A 8 26.39 19.78 -10.11
C THR A 8 25.22 20.62 -9.60
N PRO A 9 24.08 20.70 -10.29
CA PRO A 9 22.90 21.41 -9.82
C PRO A 9 22.35 20.81 -8.53
N GLU A 10 21.86 21.62 -7.60
CA GLU A 10 21.29 21.18 -6.31
C GLU A 10 20.09 20.22 -6.46
N ALA A 11 19.39 20.26 -7.61
CA ALA A 11 18.21 19.45 -7.90
C ALA A 11 18.46 18.28 -8.86
N GLY A 12 19.70 18.05 -9.34
CA GLY A 12 19.99 17.07 -10.40
C GLY A 12 20.94 15.96 -9.97
N ARG A 13 20.75 14.78 -10.54
CA ARG A 13 21.69 13.65 -10.44
C ARG A 13 22.83 13.74 -11.47
N GLU A 14 22.83 14.77 -12.32
CA GLU A 14 23.76 14.94 -13.41
C GLU A 14 24.79 16.01 -13.09
N THR A 15 26.05 15.74 -13.40
CA THR A 15 27.17 16.69 -13.25
C THR A 15 27.53 17.20 -14.64
N TYR A 16 27.58 18.50 -14.79
CA TYR A 16 27.97 19.15 -16.05
C TYR A 16 29.42 19.54 -16.01
N LEU A 17 30.12 19.25 -17.11
CA LEU A 17 31.51 19.67 -17.33
C LEU A 17 31.52 20.76 -18.39
N LEU A 18 32.02 21.93 -18.03
CA LEU A 18 32.38 22.98 -18.97
C LEU A 18 33.88 22.95 -19.19
N ALA A 19 34.33 22.76 -20.43
CA ALA A 19 35.74 22.78 -20.79
C ALA A 19 35.95 23.79 -21.93
N VAL A 20 37.01 24.58 -21.81
CA VAL A 20 37.43 25.58 -22.81
C VAL A 20 38.91 25.42 -23.03
N GLY A 21 39.30 25.31 -24.30
CA GLY A 21 40.71 25.14 -24.68
C GLY A 21 40.94 25.18 -26.18
N PRO A 22 42.23 25.03 -26.64
CA PRO A 22 42.57 24.91 -28.05
C PRO A 22 41.87 23.72 -28.70
N GLY A 23 41.57 23.82 -30.00
CA GLY A 23 40.76 22.81 -30.71
C GLY A 23 41.39 21.40 -30.70
N GLU A 24 42.73 21.29 -30.72
CA GLU A 24 43.44 20.01 -30.64
C GLU A 24 43.20 19.32 -29.28
N ASP A 25 43.35 20.05 -28.15
CA ASP A 25 43.10 19.56 -26.79
C ASP A 25 41.61 19.15 -26.59
N MET A 26 40.68 19.85 -27.24
CA MET A 26 39.24 19.59 -27.17
C MET A 26 38.88 18.27 -27.89
N SER A 27 39.54 17.94 -28.99
CA SER A 27 39.30 16.68 -29.73
C SER A 27 39.71 15.46 -28.90
N GLU A 28 40.82 15.53 -28.18
CA GLU A 28 41.25 14.47 -27.27
C GLU A 28 40.29 14.32 -26.07
N LEU A 29 39.82 15.44 -25.53
CA LEU A 29 38.83 15.45 -24.46
C LEU A 29 37.51 14.83 -24.91
N ASP A 30 37.01 15.21 -26.10
CA ASP A 30 35.78 14.65 -26.65
C ASP A 30 35.88 13.14 -26.82
N ALA A 31 37.02 12.62 -27.33
CA ALA A 31 37.26 11.19 -27.46
C ALA A 31 37.29 10.46 -26.12
N ALA A 32 37.95 11.04 -25.12
CA ALA A 32 38.00 10.50 -23.75
C ALA A 32 36.64 10.49 -23.03
N LEU A 33 35.81 11.52 -23.24
CA LEU A 33 34.48 11.62 -22.69
C LEU A 33 33.49 10.69 -23.37
N ALA A 34 33.57 10.52 -24.69
CA ALA A 34 32.77 9.59 -25.48
C ALA A 34 33.02 8.12 -25.04
N ALA A 35 34.27 7.77 -24.75
CA ALA A 35 34.63 6.46 -24.21
C ALA A 35 33.96 6.15 -22.84
N ARG A 36 33.64 7.18 -22.10
CA ARG A 36 32.96 7.09 -20.76
C ARG A 36 31.46 7.33 -20.83
N LYS A 37 30.83 7.33 -22.02
CA LYS A 37 29.39 7.54 -22.24
C LYS A 37 28.89 8.90 -21.73
N VAL A 38 29.72 9.93 -21.77
CA VAL A 38 29.31 11.29 -21.45
C VAL A 38 28.61 11.91 -22.65
N HIS A 39 27.42 12.49 -22.43
CA HIS A 39 26.68 13.13 -23.51
C HIS A 39 27.12 14.58 -23.70
N ARG A 40 27.45 14.95 -24.95
CA ARG A 40 27.72 16.35 -25.27
C ARG A 40 26.43 17.13 -25.37
N VAL A 41 26.33 18.20 -24.59
CA VAL A 41 25.20 19.17 -24.67
C VAL A 41 25.55 20.19 -25.76
N ALA A 42 24.86 20.07 -26.92
CA ALA A 42 25.01 21.08 -27.98
C ALA A 42 24.24 22.35 -27.59
N ILE A 43 24.94 23.47 -27.52
CA ILE A 43 24.26 24.77 -27.32
C ILE A 43 23.73 25.20 -28.69
N PRO A 44 22.43 25.45 -28.85
CA PRO A 44 21.85 25.90 -30.11
C PRO A 44 22.49 27.20 -30.62
N ALA A 45 22.77 27.26 -31.91
CA ALA A 45 23.46 28.41 -32.53
C ALA A 45 22.63 29.70 -32.51
N ASP A 46 21.33 29.63 -32.22
CA ASP A 46 20.40 30.76 -32.12
C ASP A 46 20.43 31.47 -30.77
N LEU A 47 21.26 30.99 -29.83
CA LEU A 47 21.39 31.60 -28.51
C LEU A 47 22.54 32.63 -28.48
N PRO A 48 22.37 33.76 -27.74
CA PRO A 48 23.42 34.75 -27.55
C PRO A 48 24.67 34.15 -26.93
N GLN A 49 25.83 34.62 -27.36
CA GLN A 49 27.12 34.17 -26.80
C GLN A 49 27.50 34.85 -25.50
N ASP A 50 26.93 36.01 -25.21
CA ASP A 50 27.14 36.68 -23.92
C ASP A 50 26.39 35.98 -22.80
N PRO A 51 27.05 35.60 -21.69
CA PRO A 51 26.41 34.88 -20.60
C PRO A 51 25.26 35.61 -19.92
N GLY A 52 25.30 36.93 -19.89
CA GLY A 52 24.23 37.77 -19.34
C GLY A 52 22.97 37.77 -20.19
N GLU A 53 23.16 37.99 -21.49
CA GLU A 53 22.07 37.94 -22.48
C GLU A 53 21.51 36.53 -22.64
N LEU A 54 22.35 35.51 -22.58
CA LEU A 54 21.96 34.11 -22.62
C LEU A 54 21.00 33.76 -21.48
N ARG A 55 21.35 34.17 -20.26
CA ARG A 55 20.47 33.93 -19.08
C ARG A 55 19.14 34.65 -19.24
N ALA A 56 19.15 35.92 -19.66
CA ALA A 56 17.92 36.69 -19.86
C ALA A 56 17.02 36.04 -20.93
N ASN A 57 17.62 35.62 -22.06
CA ASN A 57 16.91 34.97 -23.16
C ASN A 57 16.31 33.63 -22.72
N LEU A 58 17.09 32.79 -22.01
CA LEU A 58 16.61 31.49 -21.49
C LEU A 58 15.51 31.67 -20.45
N GLN A 59 15.63 32.66 -19.56
CA GLN A 59 14.59 33.01 -18.60
C GLN A 59 13.29 33.44 -19.30
N GLN A 60 13.40 34.29 -20.30
CA GLN A 60 12.25 34.75 -21.10
C GLN A 60 11.59 33.60 -21.87
N ARG A 61 12.38 32.71 -22.51
CA ARG A 61 11.87 31.52 -23.20
C ARG A 61 11.18 30.59 -22.22
N ARG A 62 11.77 30.36 -21.04
CA ARG A 62 11.20 29.53 -19.99
C ARG A 62 9.86 30.07 -19.52
N THR A 63 9.76 31.35 -19.17
CA THR A 63 8.49 31.96 -18.76
C THR A 63 7.43 31.93 -19.85
N ALA A 64 7.83 32.12 -21.12
CA ALA A 64 6.91 32.00 -22.26
C ALA A 64 6.41 30.52 -22.44
N LEU A 65 7.26 29.53 -22.25
CA LEU A 65 6.87 28.13 -22.31
C LEU A 65 5.98 27.73 -21.14
N GLU A 66 6.29 28.17 -19.93
CA GLU A 66 5.46 27.94 -18.73
C GLU A 66 4.06 28.55 -18.90
N ALA A 67 3.98 29.76 -19.45
CA ALA A 67 2.70 30.41 -19.76
C ALA A 67 1.91 29.64 -20.82
N ARG A 68 2.59 29.16 -21.88
CA ARG A 68 1.98 28.37 -22.94
C ARG A 68 1.51 26.99 -22.43
N GLU A 69 2.31 26.33 -21.60
CA GLU A 69 1.92 25.09 -20.94
C GLU A 69 0.69 25.29 -20.05
N SER A 70 0.69 26.33 -19.22
CA SER A 70 -0.44 26.67 -18.36
C SER A 70 -1.72 26.94 -19.17
N SER A 71 -1.62 27.70 -20.28
CA SER A 71 -2.77 27.96 -21.14
C SER A 71 -3.27 26.70 -21.85
N ALA A 72 -2.38 25.81 -22.29
CA ALA A 72 -2.76 24.55 -22.91
C ALA A 72 -3.44 23.60 -21.91
N ARG A 73 -2.92 23.51 -20.67
CA ARG A 73 -3.56 22.74 -19.59
C ARG A 73 -4.95 23.30 -19.25
N ALA A 74 -5.09 24.61 -19.19
CA ALA A 74 -6.40 25.24 -18.95
C ALA A 74 -7.39 24.99 -20.09
N ALA A 75 -6.92 25.01 -21.35
CA ALA A 75 -7.74 24.68 -22.51
C ALA A 75 -8.17 23.20 -22.49
N LEU A 76 -7.28 22.28 -22.18
CA LEU A 76 -7.61 20.86 -22.01
C LEU A 76 -8.64 20.64 -20.90
N ALA A 77 -8.45 21.26 -19.74
CA ALA A 77 -9.40 21.14 -18.64
C ALA A 77 -10.79 21.71 -18.99
N ARG A 78 -10.82 22.77 -19.81
CA ARG A 78 -12.09 23.35 -20.30
C ARG A 78 -12.78 22.44 -21.29
N LEU A 79 -12.03 21.86 -22.24
CA LEU A 79 -12.58 20.89 -23.19
C LEU A 79 -13.10 19.63 -22.49
N ASP A 80 -12.36 19.15 -21.47
CA ASP A 80 -12.79 18.00 -20.67
C ASP A 80 -14.09 18.28 -19.92
N ALA A 81 -14.22 19.47 -19.32
CA ALA A 81 -15.44 19.90 -18.64
C ALA A 81 -16.62 20.17 -19.60
N GLU A 82 -16.36 20.67 -20.82
CA GLU A 82 -17.38 20.98 -21.82
C GLU A 82 -17.92 19.72 -22.50
N HIS A 83 -17.06 18.74 -22.76
CA HIS A 83 -17.40 17.53 -23.50
C HIS A 83 -17.52 16.28 -22.64
N GLU A 84 -17.29 16.37 -21.32
CA GLU A 84 -17.33 15.22 -20.39
C GLU A 84 -16.59 14.00 -20.96
N VAL A 85 -15.36 14.24 -21.48
CA VAL A 85 -14.59 13.24 -22.23
C VAL A 85 -14.47 11.88 -21.52
N PRO A 86 -14.26 11.80 -20.19
CA PRO A 86 -14.25 10.52 -19.49
C PRO A 86 -15.60 9.78 -19.55
N ALA A 87 -16.72 10.51 -19.47
CA ALA A 87 -18.05 9.93 -19.57
C ALA A 87 -18.31 9.43 -20.99
N ALA A 88 -18.01 10.23 -22.01
CA ALA A 88 -18.13 9.84 -23.42
C ALA A 88 -17.27 8.62 -23.77
N LEU A 89 -16.02 8.56 -23.26
CA LEU A 89 -15.18 7.38 -23.43
C LEU A 89 -15.76 6.15 -22.73
N GLY A 90 -16.37 6.30 -21.56
CA GLY A 90 -17.08 5.24 -20.86
C GLY A 90 -18.26 4.71 -21.67
N GLU A 91 -19.06 5.59 -22.26
CA GLU A 91 -20.19 5.20 -23.12
C GLU A 91 -19.73 4.48 -24.39
N VAL A 92 -18.67 4.97 -25.04
CA VAL A 92 -18.10 4.32 -26.22
C VAL A 92 -17.52 2.95 -25.87
N ALA A 93 -16.82 2.84 -24.74
CA ALA A 93 -16.29 1.55 -24.27
C ALA A 93 -17.42 0.57 -23.95
N LEU A 94 -18.50 1.03 -23.33
CA LEU A 94 -19.70 0.21 -23.08
C LEU A 94 -20.35 -0.23 -24.38
N ALA A 95 -20.53 0.69 -25.34
CA ALA A 95 -21.08 0.36 -26.64
C ALA A 95 -20.22 -0.65 -27.41
N ALA A 96 -18.90 -0.47 -27.39
CA ALA A 96 -17.96 -1.42 -27.99
C ALA A 96 -18.03 -2.81 -27.32
N TRP A 97 -18.15 -2.85 -26.00
CA TRP A 97 -18.35 -4.09 -25.27
C TRP A 97 -19.66 -4.78 -25.67
N VAL A 98 -20.77 -4.03 -25.75
CA VAL A 98 -22.07 -4.53 -26.16
C VAL A 98 -22.01 -5.12 -27.57
N VAL A 99 -21.43 -4.38 -28.53
CA VAL A 99 -21.31 -4.85 -29.93
C VAL A 99 -20.45 -6.12 -30.02
N THR A 100 -19.45 -6.26 -29.18
CA THR A 100 -18.57 -7.43 -29.20
C THR A 100 -19.22 -8.66 -28.56
N HIS A 101 -19.94 -8.51 -27.44
CA HIS A 101 -20.40 -9.63 -26.62
C HIS A 101 -21.86 -9.99 -26.78
N VAL A 102 -22.75 -9.04 -27.22
CA VAL A 102 -24.16 -9.33 -27.41
C VAL A 102 -24.41 -10.41 -28.50
N PRO A 103 -23.65 -10.46 -29.60
CA PRO A 103 -23.78 -11.54 -30.57
C PRO A 103 -23.48 -12.93 -30.04
N GLU A 104 -22.71 -13.02 -28.96
CA GLU A 104 -22.33 -14.29 -28.30
C GLU A 104 -23.42 -14.79 -27.34
N LEU A 105 -24.39 -13.92 -26.99
CA LEU A 105 -25.46 -14.29 -26.09
C LEU A 105 -26.45 -15.22 -26.78
N PRO A 106 -26.99 -16.24 -26.09
CA PRO A 106 -28.05 -17.07 -26.63
C PRO A 106 -29.31 -16.24 -26.75
N VAL A 107 -29.67 -15.89 -28.00
CA VAL A 107 -30.85 -15.13 -28.36
C VAL A 107 -31.75 -15.96 -29.27
N THR A 108 -33.06 -15.82 -29.11
CA THR A 108 -34.08 -16.29 -30.06
C THR A 108 -34.74 -15.08 -30.68
N GLU A 109 -35.67 -15.28 -31.63
CA GLU A 109 -36.41 -14.15 -32.26
C GLU A 109 -37.12 -13.25 -31.24
N HIS A 110 -37.48 -13.78 -30.06
CA HIS A 110 -38.30 -13.07 -29.06
C HIS A 110 -37.63 -12.93 -27.68
N PHE A 111 -36.55 -13.69 -27.39
CA PHE A 111 -35.94 -13.73 -26.08
C PHE A 111 -34.44 -13.66 -26.15
N ALA A 112 -33.84 -12.87 -25.24
CA ALA A 112 -32.43 -12.86 -24.96
C ALA A 112 -32.19 -13.42 -23.54
N TRP A 113 -31.23 -14.33 -23.41
CA TRP A 113 -30.82 -14.85 -22.11
C TRP A 113 -29.53 -14.16 -21.66
N ILE A 114 -29.62 -13.41 -20.58
CA ILE A 114 -28.50 -12.68 -20.01
C ILE A 114 -28.19 -13.23 -18.61
N THR A 115 -26.95 -13.62 -18.38
CA THR A 115 -26.46 -14.00 -17.05
C THR A 115 -25.39 -13.00 -16.61
N GLY A 116 -25.39 -12.67 -15.32
CA GLY A 116 -24.43 -11.73 -14.76
C GLY A 116 -24.33 -11.87 -13.25
N TRP A 117 -23.34 -11.20 -12.69
CA TRP A 117 -23.16 -11.13 -11.26
C TRP A 117 -23.81 -9.86 -10.69
N CYS A 118 -24.57 -10.01 -9.61
CA CYS A 118 -25.15 -8.90 -8.90
C CYS A 118 -24.48 -8.73 -7.55
N ALA A 119 -23.97 -7.52 -7.27
CA ALA A 119 -23.35 -7.19 -5.98
C ALA A 119 -24.40 -6.89 -4.89
N ALA A 120 -25.65 -6.62 -5.26
CA ALA A 120 -26.74 -6.37 -4.32
C ALA A 120 -27.28 -7.69 -3.73
N ARG A 121 -27.70 -7.64 -2.47
CA ARG A 121 -28.28 -8.80 -1.78
C ARG A 121 -29.72 -9.08 -2.20
N ASP A 122 -30.39 -8.09 -2.79
CA ASP A 122 -31.76 -8.16 -3.28
C ASP A 122 -31.84 -7.71 -4.73
N ASP A 123 -32.95 -8.01 -5.37
CA ASP A 123 -33.20 -7.68 -6.77
C ASP A 123 -33.98 -6.35 -6.97
N SER A 124 -34.30 -5.64 -5.88
CA SER A 124 -35.18 -4.46 -5.90
C SER A 124 -34.62 -3.33 -6.78
N GLY A 125 -33.31 -3.02 -6.65
CA GLY A 125 -32.66 -1.98 -7.45
C GLY A 125 -32.66 -2.32 -8.95
N LEU A 126 -32.37 -3.58 -9.28
CA LEU A 126 -32.30 -4.04 -10.65
C LEU A 126 -33.72 -4.07 -11.28
N ARG A 127 -34.74 -4.54 -10.53
CA ARG A 127 -36.17 -4.49 -10.99
C ARG A 127 -36.58 -3.05 -11.26
N THR A 128 -36.31 -2.14 -10.31
CA THR A 128 -36.66 -0.72 -10.49
C THR A 128 -36.02 -0.13 -11.75
N ALA A 129 -34.76 -0.45 -12.00
CA ALA A 129 -34.04 0.04 -13.19
C ALA A 129 -34.67 -0.55 -14.51
N LEU A 130 -35.02 -1.84 -14.53
CA LEU A 130 -35.60 -2.48 -15.67
C LEU A 130 -37.04 -1.97 -15.93
N ASP A 131 -37.85 -1.77 -14.88
CA ASP A 131 -39.19 -1.23 -14.95
C ASP A 131 -39.19 0.22 -15.47
N GLN A 132 -38.22 1.03 -15.05
CA GLN A 132 -38.07 2.41 -15.57
C GLN A 132 -37.78 2.45 -17.07
N GLN A 133 -37.12 1.43 -17.60
CA GLN A 133 -36.86 1.29 -19.04
C GLN A 133 -38.02 0.68 -19.81
N GLY A 134 -39.11 0.28 -19.15
CA GLY A 134 -40.28 -0.33 -19.78
C GLY A 134 -39.99 -1.70 -20.39
N LEU A 135 -38.99 -2.42 -19.93
CA LEU A 135 -38.60 -3.72 -20.46
C LEU A 135 -39.48 -4.83 -19.90
N HIS A 136 -39.85 -5.79 -20.74
CA HIS A 136 -40.47 -7.04 -20.29
C HIS A 136 -39.38 -8.05 -19.98
N TYR A 137 -39.25 -8.44 -18.72
CA TYR A 137 -38.19 -9.33 -18.28
C TYR A 137 -38.68 -10.39 -17.29
N LEU A 138 -37.93 -11.48 -17.20
CA LEU A 138 -38.02 -12.47 -16.14
C LEU A 138 -36.67 -12.47 -15.40
N LEU A 139 -36.65 -11.88 -14.20
CA LEU A 139 -35.46 -11.82 -13.38
C LEU A 139 -35.46 -12.96 -12.35
N ARG A 140 -34.42 -13.77 -12.33
CA ARG A 140 -34.20 -14.81 -11.35
C ARG A 140 -32.83 -14.65 -10.72
N MET A 141 -32.77 -14.43 -9.40
CA MET A 141 -31.56 -14.46 -8.61
C MET A 141 -31.33 -15.91 -8.13
N THR A 142 -30.16 -16.44 -8.37
CA THR A 142 -29.78 -17.80 -7.93
C THR A 142 -28.37 -17.76 -7.40
N ASP A 143 -28.05 -18.66 -6.47
CA ASP A 143 -26.67 -18.83 -6.06
C ASP A 143 -25.80 -19.32 -7.22
N ALA A 144 -24.53 -18.96 -7.17
CA ALA A 144 -23.57 -19.37 -8.20
C ALA A 144 -23.45 -20.88 -8.26
N PRO A 145 -23.30 -21.47 -9.45
CA PRO A 145 -22.98 -22.88 -9.57
C PRO A 145 -21.68 -23.22 -8.83
N ALA A 146 -21.62 -24.43 -8.23
CA ALA A 146 -20.42 -24.88 -7.53
C ALA A 146 -19.20 -24.84 -8.48
N GLY A 147 -18.09 -24.27 -8.03
CA GLY A 147 -16.85 -24.14 -8.79
C GLY A 147 -16.73 -22.87 -9.65
N THR A 148 -17.73 -22.00 -9.70
CA THR A 148 -17.59 -20.69 -10.36
C THR A 148 -16.97 -19.68 -9.40
N VAL A 149 -16.00 -18.91 -9.91
CA VAL A 149 -15.37 -17.81 -9.16
C VAL A 149 -16.15 -16.55 -9.41
N ALA A 150 -16.85 -16.08 -8.38
CA ALA A 150 -17.54 -14.79 -8.44
C ALA A 150 -16.56 -13.62 -8.39
N PRO A 151 -16.79 -12.52 -9.12
CA PRO A 151 -16.03 -11.31 -8.96
C PRO A 151 -16.25 -10.72 -7.55
N SER A 152 -15.17 -10.30 -6.90
CA SER A 152 -15.23 -9.73 -5.55
C SER A 152 -15.62 -8.26 -5.60
N VAL A 153 -16.63 -7.89 -4.80
CA VAL A 153 -17.02 -6.49 -4.59
C VAL A 153 -16.94 -6.19 -3.10
N LEU A 154 -16.03 -5.28 -2.75
CA LEU A 154 -15.83 -4.87 -1.36
C LEU A 154 -16.93 -3.87 -0.94
N HIS A 155 -17.57 -4.11 0.19
CA HIS A 155 -18.62 -3.25 0.75
C HIS A 155 -18.16 -2.67 2.09
N ASN A 156 -17.27 -1.69 2.04
CA ASN A 156 -16.76 -1.04 3.23
C ASN A 156 -17.44 0.31 3.51
N PRO A 157 -17.56 0.70 4.79
CA PRO A 157 -18.04 2.02 5.17
C PRO A 157 -17.13 3.11 4.59
N ARG A 158 -17.67 4.30 4.35
CA ARG A 158 -16.98 5.40 3.66
C ARG A 158 -15.62 5.75 4.25
N TRP A 159 -15.44 5.62 5.57
CA TRP A 159 -14.18 5.90 6.25
C TRP A 159 -13.10 4.83 6.02
N ALA A 160 -13.50 3.57 5.79
CA ALA A 160 -12.58 2.45 5.54
C ALA A 160 -12.20 2.27 4.05
N ARG A 161 -12.99 2.83 3.12
CA ARG A 161 -12.76 2.72 1.67
C ARG A 161 -11.35 3.11 1.21
N PRO A 162 -10.69 4.18 1.73
CA PRO A 162 -9.32 4.48 1.32
C PRO A 162 -8.35 3.33 1.60
N PHE A 163 -8.62 2.48 2.60
CA PHE A 163 -7.79 1.34 2.97
C PHE A 163 -7.98 0.12 2.07
N GLU A 164 -9.07 0.05 1.30
CA GLU A 164 -9.26 -0.97 0.25
C GLU A 164 -8.12 -0.93 -0.77
N THR A 165 -7.56 0.25 -1.03
CA THR A 165 -6.39 0.39 -1.92
C THR A 165 -5.16 -0.32 -1.35
N MET A 166 -4.92 -0.24 -0.03
CA MET A 166 -3.82 -0.95 0.62
C MET A 166 -4.05 -2.47 0.60
N THR A 167 -5.27 -2.91 0.90
CA THR A 167 -5.64 -4.32 0.83
C THR A 167 -5.52 -4.84 -0.60
N GLY A 168 -5.97 -4.08 -1.59
CA GLY A 168 -5.88 -4.41 -3.00
C GLY A 168 -4.43 -4.56 -3.52
N MET A 169 -3.46 -3.88 -2.91
CA MET A 169 -2.03 -4.06 -3.23
C MET A 169 -1.50 -5.44 -2.80
N MET A 170 -2.10 -6.05 -1.78
CA MET A 170 -1.75 -7.41 -1.32
C MET A 170 -2.54 -8.50 -2.07
N GLY A 171 -3.61 -8.12 -2.76
CA GLY A 171 -4.53 -9.00 -3.46
C GLY A 171 -5.97 -8.74 -3.02
N VAL A 172 -6.91 -8.84 -3.98
CA VAL A 172 -8.34 -8.70 -3.67
C VAL A 172 -8.83 -10.02 -3.10
N PRO A 173 -9.47 -10.04 -1.90
CA PRO A 173 -10.01 -11.26 -1.32
C PRO A 173 -11.08 -11.85 -2.26
N ALA A 174 -11.16 -13.18 -2.36
CA ALA A 174 -12.15 -13.85 -3.18
C ALA A 174 -13.57 -13.65 -2.60
N ALA A 175 -14.59 -13.83 -3.43
CA ALA A 175 -15.97 -13.80 -2.97
C ALA A 175 -16.21 -14.93 -1.95
N GLY A 176 -16.40 -14.59 -0.69
CA GLY A 176 -16.53 -15.54 0.43
C GLY A 176 -15.31 -15.59 1.36
N ASP A 177 -14.27 -14.81 1.06
CA ASP A 177 -13.19 -14.55 1.99
C ASP A 177 -13.51 -13.38 2.92
N ALA A 178 -12.89 -13.36 4.09
CA ALA A 178 -13.03 -12.24 5.00
C ALA A 178 -12.31 -11.02 4.41
N ASP A 179 -12.99 -9.87 4.36
CA ASP A 179 -12.37 -8.62 3.94
C ASP A 179 -11.52 -8.02 5.07
N PRO A 180 -10.19 -7.97 4.93
CA PRO A 180 -9.32 -7.41 5.95
C PRO A 180 -9.30 -5.89 5.95
N SER A 181 -9.93 -5.20 5.00
CA SER A 181 -9.87 -3.74 4.82
C SER A 181 -10.31 -2.99 6.07
N LEU A 182 -11.34 -3.47 6.76
CA LEU A 182 -11.82 -2.86 8.00
C LEU A 182 -10.78 -2.96 9.13
N LEU A 183 -10.14 -4.13 9.25
CA LEU A 183 -9.07 -4.35 10.22
C LEU A 183 -7.86 -3.48 9.91
N VAL A 184 -7.45 -3.42 8.64
CA VAL A 184 -6.36 -2.55 8.17
C VAL A 184 -6.68 -1.08 8.43
N ALA A 185 -7.93 -0.65 8.24
CA ALA A 185 -8.38 0.71 8.49
C ALA A 185 -8.26 1.14 9.98
N ILE A 186 -8.20 0.19 10.90
CA ILE A 186 -7.97 0.44 12.33
C ILE A 186 -6.48 0.29 12.67
N LEU A 187 -5.88 -0.82 12.26
CA LEU A 187 -4.51 -1.15 12.65
C LEU A 187 -3.46 -0.25 12.01
N ALA A 188 -3.62 0.10 10.71
CA ALA A 188 -2.62 0.92 10.02
C ALA A 188 -2.49 2.33 10.60
N PRO A 189 -3.57 3.09 10.92
CA PRO A 189 -3.47 4.35 11.63
C PRO A 189 -2.88 4.22 13.03
N LEU A 190 -3.22 3.15 13.77
CA LEU A 190 -2.67 2.90 15.10
C LEU A 190 -1.17 2.66 15.06
N MET A 191 -0.69 1.81 14.13
CA MET A 191 0.74 1.58 13.92
C MET A 191 1.47 2.86 13.51
N PHE A 192 0.91 3.59 12.54
CA PHE A 192 1.48 4.84 12.07
C PHE A 192 1.59 5.86 13.20
N GLY A 193 0.50 6.04 13.96
CA GLY A 193 0.47 7.00 15.06
C GLY A 193 1.40 6.62 16.21
N PHE A 194 1.50 5.33 16.54
CA PHE A 194 2.44 4.86 17.56
C PHE A 194 3.90 5.07 17.15
N MET A 195 4.22 4.84 15.84
CA MET A 195 5.56 5.02 15.30
C MET A 195 5.96 6.51 15.20
N PHE A 196 5.04 7.37 14.77
CA PHE A 196 5.26 8.80 14.54
C PHE A 196 4.61 9.68 15.62
N GLY A 197 4.47 9.21 16.85
CA GLY A 197 3.79 9.90 17.94
C GLY A 197 4.32 11.31 18.24
N ASP A 198 3.91 12.28 17.44
CA ASP A 198 4.30 13.69 17.53
C ASP A 198 3.10 14.58 17.16
N VAL A 199 2.75 15.51 18.04
CA VAL A 199 1.56 16.36 17.87
C VAL A 199 1.63 17.22 16.61
N ALA A 200 2.77 17.89 16.39
CA ALA A 200 2.91 18.83 15.32
C ALA A 200 3.06 18.14 13.95
N GLN A 201 3.88 17.10 13.88
CA GLN A 201 4.03 16.29 12.67
C GLN A 201 2.72 15.58 12.32
N GLY A 202 2.02 15.02 13.32
CA GLY A 202 0.71 14.41 13.16
C GLY A 202 -0.33 15.40 12.61
N ALA A 203 -0.32 16.65 13.09
CA ALA A 203 -1.21 17.70 12.59
C ALA A 203 -0.92 18.04 11.11
N ILE A 204 0.36 18.14 10.73
CA ILE A 204 0.76 18.38 9.33
C ILE A 204 0.28 17.23 8.43
N VAL A 205 0.48 15.98 8.86
CA VAL A 205 0.05 14.80 8.11
C VAL A 205 -1.49 14.74 7.99
N ALA A 206 -2.21 15.03 9.07
CA ALA A 206 -3.68 15.08 9.06
C ALA A 206 -4.20 16.16 8.11
N LEU A 207 -3.63 17.38 8.16
CA LEU A 207 -3.97 18.47 7.26
C LEU A 207 -3.65 18.13 5.80
N ALA A 208 -2.49 17.53 5.55
CA ALA A 208 -2.14 17.05 4.22
C ALA A 208 -3.17 16.03 3.71
N GLY A 209 -3.54 15.04 4.53
CA GLY A 209 -4.59 14.06 4.22
C GLY A 209 -5.95 14.70 3.92
N TYR A 210 -6.31 15.74 4.66
CA TYR A 210 -7.58 16.46 4.47
C TYR A 210 -7.60 17.27 3.16
N PHE A 211 -6.55 18.07 2.88
CA PHE A 211 -6.52 18.95 1.71
C PHE A 211 -6.18 18.17 0.42
N LEU A 212 -5.14 17.36 0.44
CA LEU A 212 -4.70 16.60 -0.74
C LEU A 212 -5.63 15.42 -1.04
N GLY A 213 -6.28 14.84 -0.02
CA GLY A 213 -7.25 13.76 -0.18
C GLY A 213 -8.47 14.12 -1.02
N LYS A 214 -8.73 15.41 -1.27
CA LYS A 214 -9.75 15.88 -2.21
C LYS A 214 -9.33 15.66 -3.66
N ARG A 215 -8.03 15.82 -3.96
CA ARG A 215 -7.47 15.62 -5.31
C ARG A 215 -7.00 14.20 -5.55
N MET A 216 -6.46 13.56 -4.54
CA MET A 216 -5.88 12.22 -4.60
C MET A 216 -6.52 11.34 -3.51
N PRO A 217 -7.54 10.52 -3.85
CA PRO A 217 -8.30 9.73 -2.88
C PRO A 217 -7.42 8.81 -2.00
N ALA A 218 -6.32 8.30 -2.54
CA ALA A 218 -5.36 7.48 -1.80
C ALA A 218 -4.74 8.22 -0.59
N LEU A 219 -4.54 9.55 -0.68
CA LEU A 219 -3.98 10.33 0.43
C LEU A 219 -4.95 10.55 1.60
N ARG A 220 -6.21 10.16 1.45
CA ARG A 220 -7.18 10.18 2.57
C ARG A 220 -6.78 9.30 3.73
N LEU A 221 -5.95 8.26 3.50
CA LEU A 221 -5.43 7.44 4.61
C LEU A 221 -4.51 8.22 5.56
N LEU A 222 -3.88 9.32 5.12
CA LEU A 222 -3.03 10.14 5.98
C LEU A 222 -3.83 10.86 7.08
N LEU A 223 -5.12 11.14 6.83
CA LEU A 223 -5.96 11.82 7.81
C LEU A 223 -6.11 11.02 9.11
N PRO A 224 -6.61 9.76 9.11
CA PRO A 224 -6.69 8.98 10.35
C PRO A 224 -5.31 8.68 10.95
N GLY A 225 -4.28 8.43 10.13
CA GLY A 225 -2.91 8.24 10.60
C GLY A 225 -2.38 9.46 11.35
N GLY A 226 -2.54 10.66 10.78
CA GLY A 226 -2.14 11.90 11.41
C GLY A 226 -2.92 12.21 12.70
N LEU A 227 -4.23 11.93 12.74
CA LEU A 227 -5.03 12.10 13.95
C LEU A 227 -4.55 11.19 15.09
N VAL A 228 -4.26 9.93 14.79
CA VAL A 228 -3.74 8.99 15.79
C VAL A 228 -2.32 9.39 16.21
N ALA A 229 -1.48 9.90 15.28
CA ALA A 229 -0.16 10.43 15.63
C ALA A 229 -0.22 11.61 16.60
N ILE A 230 -1.24 12.49 16.49
CA ILE A 230 -1.49 13.57 17.46
C ILE A 230 -1.80 12.98 18.83
N VAL A 231 -2.68 11.96 18.90
CA VAL A 231 -3.05 11.32 20.17
C VAL A 231 -1.83 10.70 20.86
N PHE A 232 -1.02 9.93 20.10
CA PHE A 232 0.22 9.36 20.63
C PHE A 232 1.27 10.45 20.93
N GLY A 233 1.28 11.55 20.18
CA GLY A 233 2.14 12.71 20.43
C GLY A 233 1.87 13.31 21.82
N PHE A 234 0.62 13.44 22.23
CA PHE A 234 0.27 13.83 23.61
C PHE A 234 0.62 12.74 24.63
N ALA A 235 0.42 11.47 24.29
CA ALA A 235 0.79 10.36 25.18
C ALA A 235 2.31 10.34 25.46
N PHE A 236 3.13 10.61 24.45
CA PHE A 236 4.59 10.63 24.53
C PHE A 236 5.17 12.00 24.92
N GLY A 237 4.36 13.08 24.89
CA GLY A 237 4.81 14.43 25.17
C GLY A 237 5.73 15.02 24.10
N SER A 238 5.57 14.61 22.83
CA SER A 238 6.44 15.05 21.73
C SER A 238 5.76 16.09 20.83
N VAL A 239 6.45 17.21 20.60
CA VAL A 239 6.06 18.25 19.65
C VAL A 239 7.28 18.64 18.80
N PHE A 240 7.31 18.33 17.52
CA PHE A 240 8.48 18.45 16.64
C PHE A 240 9.74 17.77 17.21
N ALA A 241 9.57 16.55 17.72
CA ALA A 241 10.63 15.76 18.39
C ALA A 241 11.24 16.46 19.62
N ARG A 242 10.52 17.39 20.25
CA ARG A 242 10.92 18.05 21.52
C ARG A 242 10.01 17.57 22.63
N GLU A 243 10.62 17.10 23.70
CA GLU A 243 9.92 16.53 24.88
C GLU A 243 9.75 17.56 26.02
N ASP A 244 10.25 18.78 25.84
CA ASP A 244 10.20 19.87 26.82
C ASP A 244 8.94 20.76 26.71
N VAL A 245 8.14 20.60 25.65
CA VAL A 245 7.01 21.47 25.33
C VAL A 245 5.72 21.03 26.03
N VAL A 246 5.47 19.71 26.07
CA VAL A 246 4.27 19.12 26.67
C VAL A 246 4.68 17.97 27.57
N PRO A 247 4.15 17.89 28.83
CA PRO A 247 4.43 16.74 29.67
C PRO A 247 3.83 15.48 29.07
N ALA A 248 4.61 14.38 29.06
CA ALA A 248 4.10 13.09 28.59
C ALA A 248 2.98 12.60 29.51
N LEU A 249 1.86 12.21 28.92
CA LEU A 249 0.73 11.62 29.66
C LEU A 249 0.97 10.15 30.00
N TRP A 250 1.87 9.48 29.31
CA TRP A 250 2.12 8.04 29.47
C TRP A 250 3.59 7.72 29.63
N LEU A 251 4.37 7.67 28.57
CA LEU A 251 5.80 7.27 28.56
C LEU A 251 6.62 8.22 27.71
N HIS A 252 7.87 8.47 28.11
CA HIS A 252 8.85 9.12 27.26
C HIS A 252 9.64 8.06 26.47
N PRO A 253 9.46 7.96 25.14
CA PRO A 253 10.10 6.92 24.32
C PRO A 253 11.64 6.92 24.40
N LEU A 254 12.24 8.11 24.49
CA LEU A 254 13.71 8.26 24.55
C LEU A 254 14.30 7.87 25.90
N SER A 255 13.57 8.10 26.99
CA SER A 255 14.04 7.77 28.34
C SER A 255 13.70 6.33 28.77
N GLN A 256 12.63 5.76 28.22
CA GLN A 256 12.13 4.43 28.57
C GLN A 256 11.85 3.58 27.31
N PRO A 257 12.88 3.18 26.56
CA PRO A 257 12.69 2.47 25.29
C PRO A 257 12.12 1.04 25.47
N LEU A 258 12.48 0.34 26.56
CA LEU A 258 12.06 -1.04 26.79
C LEU A 258 10.53 -1.19 26.94
N PRO A 259 9.81 -0.39 27.75
CA PRO A 259 8.35 -0.44 27.81
C PRO A 259 7.67 -0.14 26.46
N VAL A 260 8.18 0.85 25.72
CA VAL A 260 7.64 1.20 24.39
C VAL A 260 7.80 0.03 23.42
N LEU A 261 8.98 -0.62 23.45
CA LEU A 261 9.26 -1.79 22.64
C LEU A 261 8.37 -2.98 23.01
N ALA A 262 8.12 -3.20 24.30
CA ALA A 262 7.24 -4.26 24.78
C ALA A 262 5.80 -4.03 24.32
N VAL A 263 5.32 -2.78 24.31
CA VAL A 263 3.97 -2.43 23.79
C VAL A 263 3.89 -2.65 22.29
N ALA A 264 4.91 -2.25 21.53
CA ALA A 264 4.99 -2.50 20.08
C ALA A 264 4.95 -4.00 19.77
N LEU A 265 5.72 -4.79 20.51
CA LEU A 265 5.72 -6.25 20.39
C LEU A 265 4.35 -6.85 20.72
N GLY A 266 3.75 -6.41 21.84
CA GLY A 266 2.42 -6.83 22.25
C GLY A 266 1.35 -6.48 21.21
N PHE A 267 1.42 -5.28 20.62
CA PHE A 267 0.56 -4.89 19.51
C PHE A 267 0.74 -5.81 18.29
N GLY A 268 1.98 -6.14 17.94
CA GLY A 268 2.29 -7.09 16.87
C GLY A 268 1.69 -8.47 17.12
N VAL A 269 1.82 -8.98 18.35
CA VAL A 269 1.22 -10.27 18.76
C VAL A 269 -0.30 -10.23 18.61
N VAL A 270 -0.96 -9.18 19.12
CA VAL A 270 -2.42 -9.00 19.01
C VAL A 270 -2.84 -8.97 17.53
N THR A 271 -2.10 -8.24 16.69
CA THR A 271 -2.40 -8.15 15.26
C THR A 271 -2.31 -9.53 14.56
N LEU A 272 -1.29 -10.32 14.88
CA LEU A 272 -1.13 -11.66 14.32
C LEU A 272 -2.21 -12.63 14.81
N VAL A 273 -2.57 -12.55 16.10
CA VAL A 273 -3.68 -13.35 16.66
C VAL A 273 -5.01 -12.97 16.01
N LEU A 274 -5.26 -11.67 15.77
CA LEU A 274 -6.44 -11.22 15.03
C LEU A 274 -6.45 -11.75 13.59
N GLY A 275 -5.29 -11.81 12.93
CA GLY A 275 -5.16 -12.43 11.60
C GLY A 275 -5.56 -13.91 11.62
N LEU A 276 -5.05 -14.68 12.58
CA LEU A 276 -5.42 -16.08 12.75
C LEU A 276 -6.90 -16.26 13.12
N ALA A 277 -7.47 -15.33 13.89
CA ALA A 277 -8.90 -15.34 14.21
C ALA A 277 -9.77 -15.05 12.99
N LEU A 278 -9.34 -14.13 12.10
CA LEU A 278 -10.03 -13.90 10.82
C LEU A 278 -9.99 -15.14 9.93
N ASP A 279 -8.88 -15.85 9.90
CA ASP A 279 -8.76 -17.12 9.19
C ASP A 279 -9.76 -18.15 9.76
N ALA A 280 -9.84 -18.32 11.09
CA ALA A 280 -10.86 -19.15 11.73
C ALA A 280 -12.29 -18.76 11.35
N LEU A 281 -12.59 -17.46 11.33
CA LEU A 281 -13.90 -16.93 10.95
C LEU A 281 -14.24 -17.26 9.50
N GLN A 282 -13.27 -17.18 8.61
CA GLN A 282 -13.41 -17.53 7.19
C GLN A 282 -13.74 -19.04 7.02
N TYR A 283 -13.02 -19.91 7.72
CA TYR A 283 -13.33 -21.34 7.73
C TYR A 283 -14.70 -21.63 8.33
N PHE A 284 -15.12 -20.87 9.35
CA PHE A 284 -16.48 -20.96 9.90
C PHE A 284 -17.55 -20.62 8.87
N TRP A 285 -17.40 -19.51 8.13
CA TRP A 285 -18.35 -19.13 7.08
C TRP A 285 -18.40 -20.14 5.92
N ARG A 286 -17.28 -20.78 5.61
CA ARG A 286 -17.22 -21.86 4.61
C ARG A 286 -17.76 -23.20 5.10
N GLY A 287 -18.22 -23.29 6.35
CA GLY A 287 -18.68 -24.55 6.96
C GLY A 287 -17.58 -25.58 7.24
N GLN A 288 -16.33 -25.14 7.18
CA GLN A 288 -15.13 -25.99 7.33
C GLN A 288 -14.38 -25.78 8.65
N LEU A 289 -15.06 -25.28 9.67
CA LEU A 289 -14.44 -25.00 10.98
C LEU A 289 -13.75 -26.22 11.59
N ARG A 290 -14.28 -27.43 11.35
CA ARG A 290 -13.65 -28.68 11.82
C ARG A 290 -12.26 -28.85 11.20
N HIS A 291 -12.09 -28.56 9.91
CA HIS A 291 -10.79 -28.64 9.26
C HIS A 291 -9.80 -27.66 9.89
N TRP A 292 -10.19 -26.41 10.10
CA TRP A 292 -9.37 -25.41 10.77
C TRP A 292 -8.97 -25.85 12.19
N LEU A 293 -9.93 -26.35 12.98
CA LEU A 293 -9.67 -26.84 14.35
C LEU A 293 -8.64 -27.98 14.38
N PHE A 294 -8.68 -28.88 13.41
CA PHE A 294 -7.75 -30.04 13.42
C PHE A 294 -6.39 -29.70 12.81
N CYS A 295 -6.31 -28.79 11.83
CA CYS A 295 -5.06 -28.52 11.09
C CYS A 295 -4.38 -27.22 11.52
N ASP A 296 -5.14 -26.12 11.66
CA ASP A 296 -4.58 -24.76 11.83
C ASP A 296 -4.63 -24.27 13.28
N ALA A 297 -5.56 -24.73 14.12
CA ALA A 297 -5.65 -24.34 15.52
C ALA A 297 -4.38 -24.67 16.33
N GLY A 298 -3.69 -25.76 15.97
CA GLY A 298 -2.41 -26.12 16.58
C GLY A 298 -1.33 -25.08 16.38
N LEU A 299 -1.35 -24.35 15.27
CA LEU A 299 -0.43 -23.23 15.00
C LEU A 299 -0.66 -22.08 15.97
N LEU A 300 -1.93 -21.73 16.25
CA LEU A 300 -2.28 -20.70 17.23
C LEU A 300 -1.78 -21.07 18.63
N VAL A 301 -1.98 -22.33 19.04
CA VAL A 301 -1.52 -22.82 20.36
C VAL A 301 0.00 -22.76 20.46
N ALA A 302 0.72 -23.19 19.42
CA ALA A 302 2.18 -23.15 19.38
C ALA A 302 2.71 -21.70 19.39
N TYR A 303 2.06 -20.80 18.65
CA TYR A 303 2.44 -19.40 18.60
C TYR A 303 2.22 -18.70 19.95
N VAL A 304 1.07 -18.92 20.59
CA VAL A 304 0.81 -18.41 21.95
C VAL A 304 1.82 -18.98 22.95
N GLY A 305 2.21 -20.25 22.81
CA GLY A 305 3.27 -20.85 23.63
C GLY A 305 4.62 -20.19 23.41
N LEU A 306 4.99 -19.90 22.16
CA LEU A 306 6.25 -19.25 21.82
C LEU A 306 6.32 -17.82 22.41
N VAL A 307 5.25 -17.04 22.25
CA VAL A 307 5.16 -15.68 22.77
C VAL A 307 5.07 -15.68 24.31
N GLY A 308 4.28 -16.58 24.87
CA GLY A 308 4.13 -16.75 26.32
C GLY A 308 5.44 -17.13 27.01
N ALA A 309 6.32 -17.85 26.32
CA ALA A 309 7.64 -18.23 26.82
C ALA A 309 8.55 -17.01 27.11
N ALA A 310 8.29 -15.86 26.50
CA ALA A 310 8.98 -14.61 26.83
C ALA A 310 8.59 -14.06 28.24
N ILE A 311 7.42 -14.49 28.75
CA ILE A 311 6.93 -14.09 30.08
C ILE A 311 7.21 -15.22 31.09
N ASP A 312 6.85 -16.46 30.73
CA ASP A 312 7.05 -17.65 31.55
C ASP A 312 7.50 -18.83 30.68
N LEU A 313 8.68 -19.37 30.98
CA LEU A 313 9.25 -20.51 30.26
C LEU A 313 8.34 -21.76 30.31
N SER A 314 7.44 -21.87 31.29
CA SER A 314 6.47 -22.97 31.33
C SER A 314 5.52 -23.00 30.13
N ALA A 315 5.27 -21.82 29.48
CA ALA A 315 4.47 -21.73 28.28
C ALA A 315 5.06 -22.45 27.06
N LEU A 316 6.38 -22.78 27.09
CA LEU A 316 7.01 -23.61 26.05
C LEU A 316 6.37 -24.98 25.86
N TRP A 317 5.68 -25.51 26.87
CA TRP A 317 4.95 -26.78 26.73
C TRP A 317 3.78 -26.71 25.74
N LEU A 318 3.26 -25.53 25.44
CA LEU A 318 2.24 -25.32 24.41
C LEU A 318 2.79 -25.54 22.99
N LEU A 319 4.09 -25.37 22.78
CA LEU A 319 4.70 -25.55 21.47
C LEU A 319 4.64 -27.02 20.99
N PRO A 320 5.16 -28.03 21.73
CA PRO A 320 5.01 -29.43 21.34
C PRO A 320 3.54 -29.90 21.32
N LEU A 321 2.68 -29.33 22.18
CA LEU A 321 1.25 -29.60 22.17
C LEU A 321 0.61 -29.11 20.86
N GLY A 322 0.89 -27.89 20.41
CA GLY A 322 0.39 -27.35 19.15
C GLY A 322 0.89 -28.13 17.92
N ILE A 323 2.16 -28.54 17.93
CA ILE A 323 2.73 -29.39 16.87
C ILE A 323 1.99 -30.72 16.83
N ALA A 324 1.88 -31.44 17.98
CA ALA A 324 1.20 -32.70 18.05
C ALA A 324 -0.27 -32.62 17.61
N TRP A 325 -0.94 -31.52 17.97
CA TRP A 325 -2.31 -31.28 17.57
C TRP A 325 -2.43 -31.15 16.05
N SER A 326 -1.65 -30.28 15.40
CA SER A 326 -1.68 -30.08 13.94
C SER A 326 -1.33 -31.34 13.15
N LEU A 327 -0.30 -32.08 13.59
CA LEU A 327 0.09 -33.36 12.95
C LEU A 327 -0.96 -34.45 13.10
N SER A 328 -1.64 -34.54 14.27
CA SER A 328 -2.75 -35.48 14.48
C SER A 328 -3.94 -35.14 13.57
N GLY A 329 -4.23 -33.85 13.38
CA GLY A 329 -5.26 -33.37 12.45
C GLY A 329 -4.99 -33.80 11.01
N ALA A 330 -3.74 -33.59 10.52
CA ALA A 330 -3.32 -34.04 9.19
C ALA A 330 -3.45 -35.54 8.98
N ALA A 331 -3.13 -36.35 10.02
CA ALA A 331 -3.25 -37.81 9.96
C ALA A 331 -4.71 -38.29 9.92
N VAL A 332 -5.63 -37.56 10.54
CA VAL A 332 -7.07 -37.89 10.57
C VAL A 332 -7.77 -37.47 9.27
N THR A 333 -7.41 -36.33 8.72
CA THR A 333 -8.07 -35.77 7.52
C THR A 333 -7.68 -36.50 6.22
N THR A 334 -6.49 -37.14 6.16
CA THR A 334 -5.98 -37.82 4.96
C THR A 334 -5.53 -39.25 5.27
N PRO A 335 -6.46 -40.18 5.54
CA PRO A 335 -6.10 -41.55 5.96
C PRO A 335 -5.38 -42.38 4.88
N ALA A 336 -5.62 -42.12 3.60
CA ALA A 336 -5.02 -42.87 2.49
C ALA A 336 -3.53 -42.59 2.25
N ALA A 337 -3.01 -41.43 2.68
CA ALA A 337 -1.63 -40.99 2.46
C ALA A 337 -1.01 -40.38 3.75
N ARG A 338 -1.26 -41.00 4.90
CA ARG A 338 -0.90 -40.48 6.25
C ARG A 338 0.54 -40.00 6.36
N ILE A 339 1.51 -40.79 5.96
CA ILE A 339 2.94 -40.46 6.13
C ILE A 339 3.31 -39.24 5.30
N ALA A 340 2.89 -39.21 4.04
CA ALA A 340 3.15 -38.06 3.15
C ALA A 340 2.40 -36.79 3.60
N ALA A 341 1.17 -36.93 4.10
CA ALA A 341 0.37 -35.84 4.63
C ALA A 341 1.00 -35.26 5.91
N VAL A 342 1.40 -36.08 6.86
CA VAL A 342 2.08 -35.66 8.10
C VAL A 342 3.42 -34.99 7.78
N GLY A 343 4.22 -35.53 6.85
CA GLY A 343 5.49 -34.93 6.46
C GLY A 343 5.33 -33.56 5.83
N ARG A 344 4.33 -33.37 4.96
CA ARG A 344 4.01 -32.10 4.34
C ARG A 344 3.50 -31.09 5.36
N SER A 345 2.55 -31.48 6.18
CA SER A 345 1.99 -30.67 7.25
C SER A 345 3.04 -30.23 8.27
N ALA A 346 4.02 -31.10 8.59
CA ALA A 346 5.14 -30.72 9.44
C ALA A 346 6.01 -29.61 8.83
N GLY A 347 6.32 -29.71 7.52
CA GLY A 347 7.06 -28.67 6.80
C GLY A 347 6.32 -27.35 6.76
N GLU A 348 5.05 -27.37 6.39
CA GLU A 348 4.18 -26.17 6.35
C GLU A 348 4.01 -25.55 7.74
N PHE A 349 3.88 -26.35 8.77
CA PHE A 349 3.76 -25.89 10.15
C PHE A 349 5.02 -25.12 10.60
N VAL A 350 6.20 -25.71 10.36
CA VAL A 350 7.47 -25.07 10.72
C VAL A 350 7.65 -23.76 9.95
N GLU A 351 7.37 -23.75 8.65
CA GLU A 351 7.44 -22.54 7.82
C GLU A 351 6.53 -21.45 8.36
N ARG A 352 5.25 -21.73 8.60
CA ARG A 352 4.26 -20.78 9.12
C ARG A 352 4.63 -20.28 10.52
N LEU A 353 5.12 -21.15 11.40
CA LEU A 353 5.54 -20.78 12.75
C LEU A 353 6.77 -19.86 12.71
N LEU A 354 7.77 -20.16 11.87
CA LEU A 354 8.93 -19.32 11.66
C LEU A 354 8.51 -17.95 11.10
N GLN A 355 7.60 -17.93 10.14
CA GLN A 355 7.08 -16.69 9.57
C GLN A 355 6.37 -15.83 10.62
N LEU A 356 5.54 -16.43 11.48
CA LEU A 356 4.91 -15.73 12.61
C LEU A 356 5.96 -15.16 13.57
N GLY A 357 7.00 -15.93 13.89
CA GLY A 357 8.11 -15.48 14.73
C GLY A 357 8.86 -14.29 14.12
N VAL A 358 9.22 -14.41 12.84
CA VAL A 358 9.90 -13.32 12.10
C VAL A 358 9.02 -12.07 12.02
N ASN A 359 7.73 -12.23 11.73
CA ASN A 359 6.79 -11.12 11.69
C ASN A 359 6.68 -10.44 13.06
N THR A 360 6.61 -11.22 14.16
CA THR A 360 6.56 -10.69 15.52
C THR A 360 7.80 -9.81 15.82
N VAL A 361 8.99 -10.30 15.50
CA VAL A 361 10.23 -9.55 15.70
C VAL A 361 10.31 -8.33 14.77
N SER A 362 9.72 -8.41 13.58
CA SER A 362 9.68 -7.29 12.63
C SER A 362 8.95 -6.05 13.18
N PHE A 363 7.94 -6.23 14.05
CA PHE A 363 7.28 -5.10 14.73
C PHE A 363 8.22 -4.32 15.64
N VAL A 364 9.22 -4.97 16.23
CA VAL A 364 10.26 -4.33 17.03
C VAL A 364 11.12 -3.42 16.16
N ARG A 365 11.53 -3.88 14.98
CA ARG A 365 12.40 -3.12 14.08
C ARG A 365 11.76 -1.85 13.52
N HIS A 366 10.45 -1.83 13.34
CA HIS A 366 9.73 -0.65 12.82
C HIS A 366 9.61 0.48 13.84
N ASN A 367 9.87 0.21 15.13
CA ASN A 367 9.75 1.17 16.22
C ASN A 367 11.08 1.67 16.76
N GLU A 368 12.20 1.44 16.07
CA GLU A 368 13.42 2.18 16.39
C GLU A 368 13.18 3.65 16.03
N PRO A 369 13.23 4.57 17.01
CA PRO A 369 13.11 6.00 16.72
C PRO A 369 14.22 6.38 15.75
N ALA A 370 13.88 7.13 14.71
CA ALA A 370 14.81 7.64 13.69
C ALA A 370 15.95 8.53 14.22
N ALA A 371 16.23 8.49 15.52
CA ALA A 371 17.19 9.30 16.25
C ALA A 371 18.62 8.73 16.32
N CYS A 372 18.89 7.53 15.78
CA CYS A 372 20.26 6.97 15.77
C CYS A 372 20.89 6.96 14.38
N THR A 373 20.98 8.11 13.72
CA THR A 373 22.15 8.37 12.86
C THR A 373 23.21 9.03 13.71
N PRO A 374 24.36 8.38 13.99
CA PRO A 374 25.48 9.05 14.64
C PRO A 374 25.93 10.18 13.72
N ARG A 375 25.76 11.42 14.18
CA ARG A 375 26.39 12.59 13.59
C ARG A 375 27.90 12.35 13.68
N VAL A 376 28.49 11.85 12.60
CA VAL A 376 29.94 11.85 12.44
C VAL A 376 30.36 13.33 12.43
N ARG A 377 30.72 13.84 13.59
CA ARG A 377 31.45 15.09 13.71
C ARG A 377 32.81 14.83 13.08
N GLY A 378 32.94 15.25 11.83
CA GLY A 378 34.27 15.42 11.23
C GLY A 378 35.06 16.46 12.00
N THR A 379 35.87 16.01 12.89
CA THR A 379 37.04 16.80 13.38
C THR A 379 38.03 16.83 12.23
N LEU A 380 37.93 17.83 11.39
CA LEU A 380 39.09 18.34 10.65
C LEU A 380 39.76 19.35 11.54
N GLY A 381 40.73 18.89 12.25
CA GLY A 381 41.74 19.71 12.93
C GLY A 381 43.07 19.46 12.28
N GLN A 382 43.69 20.55 11.85
CA GLN A 382 45.05 20.79 11.42
C GLN A 382 45.45 20.33 10.01
#